data_059a8170ead8e6339dfcca5e2b5030ef
#
_entry.id   059a8170ead8e6339dfcca5e2b5030ef
#
_cell.length_a   1.000
_cell.length_b   1.000
_cell.length_c   1.000
_cell.angle_alpha   90.00
_cell.angle_beta   90.00
_cell.angle_gamma   90.00
#
_symmetry.space_group_name_H-M   'P 1'
#
loop_
_entity.id
_entity.type
_entity.pdbx_description
1 polymer ?
#
loop_
_entity_poly.entity_id
_entity_poly.type
_entity_poly.pdbx_seq_one_letter_code
_entity_poly.pdbx_strand_id
1 'polypeptide(L)'
;MTELHYAQAADLFKQAAGLVPAGHPEETTNYSQRQADALYRQGDERGDNAALKQSIDTWRLVLQQRPRARVPLDWAAMQNNLGRVLKTLGERESGTAQLEEAVATYRAALEERTHDRVPLDWAMTQMNLGNALQVLGERESGTERLEEAVAAYRDALMEYTRERAPRGWALMQNNLAVAEKMLHERRDR
;
A
#
# COMPACT_ATOMS: atom_id res chain seq x y z
N MET A 1 22.76 7.38 18.46
CA MET A 1 21.80 6.94 17.43
C MET A 1 20.75 6.12 18.15
N THR A 2 19.53 6.63 18.24
CA THR A 2 18.39 5.89 18.80
C THR A 2 18.09 4.74 17.85
N GLU A 3 18.36 3.51 18.26
CA GLU A 3 17.89 2.33 17.53
C GLU A 3 16.37 2.35 17.49
N LEU A 4 15.80 2.28 16.30
CA LEU A 4 14.36 2.20 16.13
C LEU A 4 13.91 0.76 16.47
N HIS A 5 13.29 0.60 17.64
CA HIS A 5 12.85 -0.70 18.18
C HIS A 5 11.43 -1.03 17.68
N TYR A 6 11.26 -1.23 16.37
CA TYR A 6 9.93 -1.49 15.78
C TYR A 6 9.27 -2.77 16.30
N ALA A 7 10.05 -3.84 16.49
CA ALA A 7 9.54 -5.09 17.03
C ALA A 7 8.98 -4.89 18.45
N GLN A 8 9.73 -4.17 19.30
CA GLN A 8 9.29 -3.85 20.66
C GLN A 8 8.05 -2.96 20.66
N ALA A 9 7.99 -1.97 19.74
CA ALA A 9 6.80 -1.13 19.59
C ALA A 9 5.57 -1.95 19.17
N ALA A 10 5.74 -2.90 18.24
CA ALA A 10 4.66 -3.79 17.82
C ALA A 10 4.12 -4.64 18.98
N ASP A 11 5.02 -5.17 19.82
CA ASP A 11 4.64 -5.96 21.02
C ASP A 11 3.91 -5.10 22.05
N LEU A 12 4.36 -3.87 22.28
CA LEU A 12 3.68 -2.94 23.19
C LEU A 12 2.29 -2.57 22.69
N PHE A 13 2.11 -2.31 21.41
CA PHE A 13 0.79 -2.04 20.83
C PHE A 13 -0.13 -3.25 20.90
N LYS A 14 0.38 -4.46 20.69
CA LYS A 14 -0.37 -5.71 20.88
C LYS A 14 -0.84 -5.88 22.33
N GLN A 15 0.03 -5.63 23.30
CA GLN A 15 -0.31 -5.67 24.72
C GLN A 15 -1.35 -4.60 25.06
N ALA A 16 -1.17 -3.36 24.58
CA ALA A 16 -2.13 -2.28 24.78
C ALA A 16 -3.52 -2.62 24.23
N ALA A 17 -3.59 -3.22 23.04
CA ALA A 17 -4.86 -3.69 22.47
C ALA A 17 -5.56 -4.73 23.37
N GLY A 18 -4.79 -5.63 24.00
CA GLY A 18 -5.32 -6.65 24.91
C GLY A 18 -5.76 -6.11 26.27
N LEU A 19 -5.31 -4.91 26.66
CA LEU A 19 -5.68 -4.25 27.93
C LEU A 19 -6.89 -3.32 27.78
N VAL A 20 -7.35 -3.06 26.56
CA VAL A 20 -8.54 -2.22 26.34
C VAL A 20 -9.77 -2.91 26.93
N PRO A 21 -10.57 -2.22 27.79
CA PRO A 21 -11.77 -2.80 28.37
C PRO A 21 -12.80 -3.23 27.32
N ALA A 22 -13.57 -4.25 27.65
CA ALA A 22 -14.69 -4.66 26.80
C ALA A 22 -15.65 -3.48 26.57
N GLY A 23 -16.08 -3.29 25.31
CA GLY A 23 -16.94 -2.17 24.92
C GLY A 23 -16.22 -1.01 24.20
N HIS A 24 -14.88 -1.05 24.08
CA HIS A 24 -14.07 -0.05 23.39
C HIS A 24 -13.38 -0.60 22.11
N PRO A 25 -14.14 -1.14 21.13
CA PRO A 25 -13.56 -1.79 19.96
C PRO A 25 -12.73 -0.84 19.07
N GLU A 26 -13.04 0.46 19.09
CA GLU A 26 -12.29 1.45 18.32
C GLU A 26 -10.87 1.64 18.87
N GLU A 27 -10.70 1.67 20.18
CA GLU A 27 -9.38 1.76 20.81
C GLU A 27 -8.54 0.51 20.52
N THR A 28 -9.14 -0.67 20.67
CA THR A 28 -8.48 -1.95 20.31
C THR A 28 -8.00 -1.93 18.86
N THR A 29 -8.87 -1.48 17.95
CA THR A 29 -8.55 -1.39 16.53
C THR A 29 -7.43 -0.39 16.25
N ASN A 30 -7.43 0.77 16.93
CA ASN A 30 -6.39 1.77 16.81
C ASN A 30 -5.01 1.25 17.23
N TYR A 31 -4.94 0.49 18.34
CA TYR A 31 -3.69 -0.15 18.74
C TYR A 31 -3.26 -1.23 17.73
N SER A 32 -4.20 -2.01 17.20
CA SER A 32 -3.90 -3.01 16.17
C SER A 32 -3.37 -2.39 14.88
N GLN A 33 -3.88 -1.23 14.45
CA GLN A 33 -3.33 -0.47 13.32
C GLN A 33 -1.89 -0.03 13.57
N ARG A 34 -1.60 0.51 14.77
CA ARG A 34 -0.24 0.91 15.15
C ARG A 34 0.71 -0.29 15.23
N GLN A 35 0.22 -1.42 15.70
CA GLN A 35 0.97 -2.68 15.69
C GLN A 35 1.33 -3.08 14.25
N ALA A 36 0.35 -3.08 13.35
CA ALA A 36 0.57 -3.43 11.95
C ALA A 36 1.58 -2.49 11.26
N ASP A 37 1.51 -1.18 11.53
CA ASP A 37 2.47 -0.22 11.01
C ASP A 37 3.88 -0.43 11.57
N ALA A 38 4.03 -0.75 12.86
CA ALA A 38 5.32 -1.06 13.47
C ALA A 38 5.93 -2.33 12.87
N LEU A 39 5.12 -3.38 12.67
CA LEU A 39 5.53 -4.62 11.99
C LEU A 39 5.94 -4.36 10.54
N TYR A 40 5.19 -3.52 9.82
CA TYR A 40 5.58 -3.10 8.48
C TYR A 40 6.96 -2.45 8.46
N ARG A 41 7.21 -1.48 9.35
CA ARG A 41 8.52 -0.81 9.44
C ARG A 41 9.64 -1.77 9.83
N GLN A 42 9.40 -2.69 10.75
CA GLN A 42 10.35 -3.76 11.07
C GLN A 42 10.67 -4.59 9.83
N GLY A 43 9.64 -4.97 9.08
CA GLY A 43 9.79 -5.73 7.85
C GLY A 43 10.55 -4.96 6.77
N ASP A 44 10.13 -3.73 6.51
CA ASP A 44 10.65 -2.92 5.41
C ASP A 44 12.11 -2.47 5.65
N GLU A 45 12.39 -1.87 6.81
CA GLU A 45 13.70 -1.28 7.12
C GLU A 45 14.75 -2.32 7.58
N ARG A 46 14.32 -3.48 8.13
CA ARG A 46 15.21 -4.54 8.63
C ARG A 46 15.26 -5.79 7.77
N GLY A 47 14.49 -5.84 6.69
CA GLY A 47 14.43 -7.02 5.80
C GLY A 47 13.69 -8.21 6.41
N ASP A 48 12.84 -7.99 7.43
CA ASP A 48 12.15 -9.05 8.16
C ASP A 48 10.82 -9.42 7.48
N ASN A 49 10.85 -10.44 6.61
CA ASN A 49 9.64 -10.92 5.93
C ASN A 49 8.61 -11.56 6.89
N ALA A 50 9.03 -12.06 8.05
CA ALA A 50 8.10 -12.60 9.04
C ALA A 50 7.28 -11.46 9.65
N ALA A 51 7.90 -10.32 9.93
CA ALA A 51 7.20 -9.12 10.38
C ALA A 51 6.23 -8.59 9.31
N LEU A 52 6.58 -8.62 8.02
CA LEU A 52 5.64 -8.24 6.94
C LEU A 52 4.42 -9.17 6.93
N LYS A 53 4.60 -10.49 7.05
CA LYS A 53 3.48 -11.45 7.12
C LYS A 53 2.59 -11.19 8.33
N GLN A 54 3.16 -10.94 9.49
CA GLN A 54 2.39 -10.56 10.68
C GLN A 54 1.64 -9.23 10.51
N SER A 55 2.25 -8.26 9.82
CA SER A 55 1.58 -6.99 9.49
C SER A 55 0.36 -7.22 8.59
N ILE A 56 0.48 -8.06 7.55
CA ILE A 56 -0.63 -8.44 6.66
C ILE A 56 -1.78 -9.04 7.47
N ASP A 57 -1.48 -10.03 8.34
CA ASP A 57 -2.50 -10.70 9.15
C ASP A 57 -3.19 -9.71 10.10
N THR A 58 -2.43 -8.79 10.69
CA THR A 58 -2.96 -7.76 11.56
C THR A 58 -3.87 -6.78 10.80
N TRP A 59 -3.47 -6.32 9.60
CA TRP A 59 -4.33 -5.47 8.76
C TRP A 59 -5.62 -6.18 8.33
N ARG A 60 -5.57 -7.47 7.99
CA ARG A 60 -6.76 -8.25 7.66
C ARG A 60 -7.73 -8.33 8.85
N LEU A 61 -7.21 -8.54 10.08
CA LEU A 61 -8.03 -8.52 11.29
C LEU A 61 -8.68 -7.15 11.53
N VAL A 62 -7.93 -6.07 11.36
CA VAL A 62 -8.43 -4.69 11.49
C VAL A 62 -9.56 -4.42 10.49
N LEU A 63 -9.41 -4.84 9.25
CA LEU A 63 -10.43 -4.69 8.20
C LEU A 63 -11.74 -5.44 8.53
N GLN A 64 -11.65 -6.62 9.16
CA GLN A 64 -12.83 -7.37 9.61
C GLN A 64 -13.58 -6.62 10.73
N GLN A 65 -12.87 -5.92 11.62
CA GLN A 65 -13.45 -5.17 12.73
C GLN A 65 -14.04 -3.81 12.30
N ARG A 66 -13.59 -3.27 11.19
CA ARG A 66 -14.04 -1.97 10.64
C ARG A 66 -14.62 -2.14 9.24
N PRO A 67 -15.88 -2.60 9.13
CA PRO A 67 -16.48 -2.90 7.84
C PRO A 67 -16.69 -1.63 7.01
N ARG A 68 -16.53 -1.75 5.70
CA ARG A 68 -16.66 -0.69 4.69
C ARG A 68 -17.93 0.14 4.86
N ALA A 69 -19.06 -0.51 5.13
CA ALA A 69 -20.37 0.16 5.25
C ALA A 69 -20.44 1.20 6.38
N ARG A 70 -19.60 1.06 7.43
CA ARG A 70 -19.59 1.99 8.57
C ARG A 70 -18.57 3.12 8.42
N VAL A 71 -17.41 2.81 7.85
CA VAL A 71 -16.26 3.73 7.79
C VAL A 71 -15.55 3.64 6.43
N PRO A 72 -16.23 4.02 5.33
CA PRO A 72 -15.76 3.74 3.97
C PRO A 72 -14.37 4.32 3.66
N LEU A 73 -14.09 5.58 4.05
CA LEU A 73 -12.78 6.19 3.80
C LEU A 73 -11.68 5.63 4.69
N ASP A 74 -11.97 5.34 5.98
CA ASP A 74 -11.00 4.67 6.86
C ASP A 74 -10.72 3.25 6.37
N TRP A 75 -11.76 2.53 5.94
CA TRP A 75 -11.61 1.21 5.35
C TRP A 75 -10.72 1.25 4.10
N ALA A 76 -10.89 2.23 3.23
CA ALA A 76 -10.03 2.42 2.07
C ALA A 76 -8.58 2.77 2.45
N ALA A 77 -8.39 3.55 3.52
CA ALA A 77 -7.06 3.82 4.06
C ALA A 77 -6.37 2.53 4.56
N MET A 78 -7.12 1.67 5.26
CA MET A 78 -6.63 0.37 5.72
C MET A 78 -6.31 -0.57 4.56
N GLN A 79 -7.15 -0.61 3.52
CA GLN A 79 -6.88 -1.34 2.28
C GLN A 79 -5.59 -0.87 1.60
N ASN A 80 -5.40 0.46 1.48
CA ASN A 80 -4.17 1.02 0.93
C ASN A 80 -2.93 0.63 1.76
N ASN A 81 -3.03 0.61 3.10
CA ASN A 81 -1.93 0.19 3.96
C ASN A 81 -1.63 -1.32 3.83
N LEU A 82 -2.66 -2.16 3.76
CA LEU A 82 -2.50 -3.59 3.48
C LEU A 82 -1.80 -3.80 2.13
N GLY A 83 -2.25 -3.10 1.08
CA GLY A 83 -1.63 -3.16 -0.25
C GLY A 83 -0.14 -2.79 -0.24
N ARG A 84 0.25 -1.80 0.56
CA ARG A 84 1.66 -1.42 0.73
C ARG A 84 2.50 -2.55 1.31
N VAL A 85 2.01 -3.22 2.36
CA VAL A 85 2.73 -4.35 2.98
C VAL A 85 2.83 -5.53 2.01
N LEU A 86 1.73 -5.85 1.32
CA LEU A 86 1.68 -6.91 0.31
C LEU A 86 2.65 -6.64 -0.83
N LYS A 87 2.70 -5.40 -1.35
CA LYS A 87 3.66 -5.00 -2.38
C LYS A 87 5.10 -5.20 -1.91
N THR A 88 5.45 -4.70 -0.72
CA THR A 88 6.80 -4.84 -0.17
C THR A 88 7.21 -6.30 0.01
N LEU A 89 6.32 -7.16 0.49
CA LEU A 89 6.58 -8.60 0.56
C LEU A 89 6.71 -9.22 -0.83
N GLY A 90 5.80 -8.85 -1.73
CA GLY A 90 5.77 -9.33 -3.10
C GLY A 90 7.02 -8.96 -3.89
N GLU A 91 7.62 -7.79 -3.68
CA GLU A 91 8.89 -7.39 -4.29
C GLU A 91 10.07 -8.31 -3.91
N ARG A 92 10.01 -8.91 -2.71
CA ARG A 92 11.05 -9.81 -2.18
C ARG A 92 10.83 -11.27 -2.52
N GLU A 93 9.60 -11.67 -2.77
CA GLU A 93 9.25 -13.04 -3.18
C GLU A 93 9.34 -13.17 -4.71
N SER A 94 9.64 -14.35 -5.21
CA SER A 94 9.77 -14.60 -6.67
C SER A 94 8.43 -14.77 -7.38
N GLY A 95 7.34 -15.03 -6.63
CA GLY A 95 6.00 -15.21 -7.17
C GLY A 95 5.26 -13.90 -7.37
N THR A 96 4.06 -13.95 -7.99
CA THR A 96 3.22 -12.77 -8.26
C THR A 96 2.06 -12.61 -7.27
N ALA A 97 1.75 -13.64 -6.47
CA ALA A 97 0.53 -13.69 -5.66
C ALA A 97 0.35 -12.49 -4.72
N GLN A 98 1.40 -12.06 -4.00
CA GLN A 98 1.34 -10.90 -3.11
C GLN A 98 1.17 -9.58 -3.87
N LEU A 99 1.77 -9.47 -5.06
CA LEU A 99 1.62 -8.30 -5.91
C LEU A 99 0.21 -8.23 -6.52
N GLU A 100 -0.34 -9.36 -6.93
CA GLU A 100 -1.73 -9.44 -7.42
C GLU A 100 -2.73 -9.07 -6.31
N GLU A 101 -2.52 -9.57 -5.09
CA GLU A 101 -3.34 -9.18 -3.94
C GLU A 101 -3.17 -7.69 -3.61
N ALA A 102 -1.96 -7.13 -3.70
CA ALA A 102 -1.74 -5.70 -3.52
C ALA A 102 -2.52 -4.86 -4.55
N VAL A 103 -2.49 -5.25 -5.82
CA VAL A 103 -3.27 -4.60 -6.88
C VAL A 103 -4.77 -4.65 -6.58
N ALA A 104 -5.29 -5.84 -6.20
CA ALA A 104 -6.70 -5.99 -5.83
C ALA A 104 -7.08 -5.10 -4.64
N THR A 105 -6.22 -5.02 -3.64
CA THR A 105 -6.39 -4.20 -2.42
C THR A 105 -6.41 -2.71 -2.74
N TYR A 106 -5.51 -2.23 -3.60
CA TYR A 106 -5.51 -0.82 -4.04
C TYR A 106 -6.74 -0.48 -4.88
N ARG A 107 -7.17 -1.37 -5.78
CA ARG A 107 -8.42 -1.18 -6.53
C ARG A 107 -9.63 -1.08 -5.61
N ALA A 108 -9.71 -1.94 -4.59
CA ALA A 108 -10.76 -1.86 -3.58
C ALA A 108 -10.73 -0.53 -2.81
N ALA A 109 -9.54 -0.01 -2.47
CA ALA A 109 -9.41 1.31 -1.84
C ALA A 109 -9.92 2.44 -2.75
N LEU A 110 -9.66 2.36 -4.05
CA LEU A 110 -10.09 3.35 -5.05
C LEU A 110 -11.61 3.40 -5.27
N GLU A 111 -12.35 2.36 -4.89
CA GLU A 111 -13.81 2.40 -4.91
C GLU A 111 -14.38 3.45 -3.94
N GLU A 112 -13.68 3.75 -2.84
CA GLU A 112 -14.07 4.77 -1.86
C GLU A 112 -13.24 6.05 -1.97
N ARG A 113 -11.95 5.93 -2.26
CA ARG A 113 -11.06 7.05 -2.52
C ARG A 113 -11.20 7.46 -3.98
N THR A 114 -12.26 8.22 -4.29
CA THR A 114 -12.44 8.79 -5.62
C THR A 114 -11.75 10.15 -5.73
N HIS A 115 -11.41 10.56 -6.96
CA HIS A 115 -10.83 11.87 -7.23
C HIS A 115 -11.68 13.01 -6.65
N ASP A 116 -13.01 12.92 -6.80
CA ASP A 116 -13.94 13.98 -6.34
C ASP A 116 -14.06 14.07 -4.82
N ARG A 117 -13.89 12.95 -4.12
CA ARG A 117 -14.07 12.92 -2.64
C ARG A 117 -12.79 13.27 -1.89
N VAL A 118 -11.68 12.68 -2.29
CA VAL A 118 -10.38 12.76 -1.58
C VAL A 118 -9.22 12.73 -2.59
N PRO A 119 -9.03 13.80 -3.38
CA PRO A 119 -8.15 13.80 -4.54
C PRO A 119 -6.70 13.42 -4.21
N LEU A 120 -6.13 13.90 -3.11
CA LEU A 120 -4.75 13.56 -2.72
C LEU A 120 -4.59 12.10 -2.29
N ASP A 121 -5.57 11.55 -1.55
CA ASP A 121 -5.57 10.15 -1.13
C ASP A 121 -5.81 9.21 -2.32
N TRP A 122 -6.67 9.64 -3.25
CA TRP A 122 -6.88 8.96 -4.52
C TRP A 122 -5.57 8.90 -5.32
N ALA A 123 -4.90 10.04 -5.52
CA ALA A 123 -3.64 10.11 -6.26
C ALA A 123 -2.52 9.28 -5.59
N MET A 124 -2.44 9.28 -4.26
CA MET A 124 -1.52 8.42 -3.52
C MET A 124 -1.82 6.93 -3.75
N THR A 125 -3.10 6.57 -3.78
CA THR A 125 -3.50 5.17 -4.03
C THR A 125 -3.23 4.77 -5.48
N GLN A 126 -3.45 5.67 -6.46
CA GLN A 126 -3.08 5.46 -7.86
C GLN A 126 -1.56 5.27 -8.03
N MET A 127 -0.75 6.09 -7.37
CA MET A 127 0.70 5.91 -7.34
C MET A 127 1.10 4.51 -6.82
N ASN A 128 0.52 4.08 -5.72
CA ASN A 128 0.81 2.78 -5.12
C ASN A 128 0.36 1.62 -6.02
N LEU A 129 -0.79 1.75 -6.67
CA LEU A 129 -1.29 0.82 -7.67
C LEU A 129 -0.33 0.74 -8.87
N GLY A 130 0.10 1.88 -9.41
CA GLY A 130 1.07 1.94 -10.50
C GLY A 130 2.37 1.24 -10.16
N ASN A 131 2.90 1.44 -8.95
CA ASN A 131 4.12 0.76 -8.49
C ASN A 131 3.95 -0.77 -8.44
N ALA A 132 2.83 -1.28 -7.92
CA ALA A 132 2.57 -2.72 -7.87
C ALA A 132 2.39 -3.33 -9.27
N LEU A 133 1.66 -2.63 -10.15
CA LEU A 133 1.45 -3.03 -11.54
C LEU A 133 2.75 -3.04 -12.35
N GLN A 134 3.63 -2.07 -12.14
CA GLN A 134 4.94 -2.04 -12.79
C GLN A 134 5.76 -3.26 -12.42
N VAL A 135 5.86 -3.60 -11.12
CA VAL A 135 6.62 -4.79 -10.66
C VAL A 135 5.99 -6.08 -11.21
N LEU A 136 4.66 -6.17 -11.29
CA LEU A 136 4.00 -7.27 -11.98
C LEU A 136 4.36 -7.32 -13.45
N GLY A 137 4.31 -6.18 -14.13
CA GLY A 137 4.69 -6.05 -15.53
C GLY A 137 6.14 -6.43 -15.80
N GLU A 138 7.06 -6.22 -14.86
CA GLU A 138 8.45 -6.69 -14.94
C GLU A 138 8.56 -8.21 -14.96
N ARG A 139 7.66 -8.89 -14.24
CA ARG A 139 7.66 -10.36 -14.09
C ARG A 139 6.85 -11.11 -15.14
N GLU A 140 5.85 -10.46 -15.70
CA GLU A 140 4.98 -11.02 -16.73
C GLU A 140 5.52 -10.70 -18.15
N SER A 141 5.13 -11.48 -19.15
CA SER A 141 5.56 -11.27 -20.55
C SER A 141 4.65 -10.32 -21.34
N GLY A 142 3.40 -10.11 -20.88
CA GLY A 142 2.41 -9.24 -21.53
C GLY A 142 2.68 -7.75 -21.32
N THR A 143 1.91 -6.91 -22.02
CA THR A 143 1.97 -5.45 -21.89
C THR A 143 0.93 -4.88 -20.95
N GLU A 144 -0.09 -5.66 -20.60
CA GLU A 144 -1.31 -5.21 -19.93
C GLU A 144 -1.01 -4.53 -18.58
N ARG A 145 -0.12 -5.13 -17.77
CA ARG A 145 0.24 -4.56 -16.46
C ARG A 145 1.01 -3.26 -16.57
N LEU A 146 1.87 -3.15 -17.59
CA LEU A 146 2.62 -1.91 -17.85
C LEU A 146 1.70 -0.79 -18.37
N GLU A 147 0.72 -1.13 -19.21
CA GLU A 147 -0.29 -0.19 -19.69
C GLU A 147 -1.15 0.35 -18.54
N GLU A 148 -1.59 -0.53 -17.64
CA GLU A 148 -2.31 -0.15 -16.42
C GLU A 148 -1.43 0.69 -15.48
N ALA A 149 -0.14 0.37 -15.32
CA ALA A 149 0.79 1.16 -14.51
C ALA A 149 0.96 2.59 -15.06
N VAL A 150 1.13 2.72 -16.38
CA VAL A 150 1.20 4.03 -17.06
C VAL A 150 -0.08 4.84 -16.82
N ALA A 151 -1.25 4.23 -16.92
CA ALA A 151 -2.51 4.89 -16.65
C ALA A 151 -2.59 5.38 -15.20
N ALA A 152 -2.26 4.52 -14.23
CA ALA A 152 -2.29 4.86 -12.80
C ALA A 152 -1.31 5.99 -12.44
N TYR A 153 -0.12 6.04 -13.04
CA TYR A 153 0.82 7.15 -12.82
C TYR A 153 0.33 8.46 -13.43
N ARG A 154 -0.31 8.42 -14.60
CA ARG A 154 -0.93 9.61 -15.21
C ARG A 154 -2.07 10.14 -14.36
N ASP A 155 -2.89 9.26 -13.80
CA ASP A 155 -3.93 9.61 -12.84
C ASP A 155 -3.33 10.28 -11.60
N ALA A 156 -2.30 9.70 -10.99
CA ALA A 156 -1.63 10.31 -9.84
C ALA A 156 -1.07 11.71 -10.13
N LEU A 157 -0.57 11.94 -11.34
CA LEU A 157 -0.03 13.24 -11.79
C LEU A 157 -1.09 14.33 -11.93
N MET A 158 -2.39 14.01 -11.92
CA MET A 158 -3.45 15.02 -11.88
C MET A 158 -3.38 15.83 -10.57
N GLU A 159 -2.94 15.22 -9.48
CA GLU A 159 -2.83 15.87 -8.15
C GLU A 159 -1.38 16.15 -7.73
N TYR A 160 -0.44 15.30 -8.10
CA TYR A 160 0.99 15.54 -7.86
C TYR A 160 1.54 16.47 -8.95
N THR A 161 1.22 17.77 -8.87
CA THR A 161 1.77 18.78 -9.79
C THR A 161 3.11 19.32 -9.26
N ARG A 162 3.87 19.94 -10.15
CA ARG A 162 5.16 20.56 -9.79
C ARG A 162 5.00 21.65 -8.73
N GLU A 163 3.87 22.36 -8.73
CA GLU A 163 3.57 23.46 -7.82
C GLU A 163 3.12 22.95 -6.45
N ARG A 164 2.25 21.92 -6.43
CA ARG A 164 1.61 21.42 -5.20
C ARG A 164 2.49 20.42 -4.45
N ALA A 165 3.22 19.57 -5.17
CA ALA A 165 3.99 18.47 -4.61
C ALA A 165 5.25 18.18 -5.45
N PRO A 166 6.25 19.08 -5.50
CA PRO A 166 7.38 18.99 -6.43
C PRO A 166 8.17 17.68 -6.34
N ARG A 167 8.34 17.14 -5.13
CA ARG A 167 9.01 15.84 -4.94
C ARG A 167 8.16 14.67 -5.43
N GLY A 168 6.86 14.68 -5.12
CA GLY A 168 5.91 13.65 -5.60
C GLY A 168 5.78 13.69 -7.12
N TRP A 169 5.68 14.89 -7.69
CA TRP A 169 5.66 15.08 -9.14
C TRP A 169 6.92 14.50 -9.81
N ALA A 170 8.10 14.83 -9.32
CA ALA A 170 9.36 14.34 -9.90
C ALA A 170 9.47 12.80 -9.81
N LEU A 171 9.05 12.22 -8.68
CA LEU A 171 9.00 10.76 -8.51
C LEU A 171 8.04 10.12 -9.51
N MET A 172 6.83 10.66 -9.66
CA MET A 172 5.83 10.12 -10.60
C MET A 172 6.26 10.24 -12.05
N GLN A 173 6.87 11.37 -12.44
CA GLN A 173 7.43 11.54 -13.79
C GLN A 173 8.50 10.48 -14.09
N ASN A 174 9.38 10.19 -13.13
CA ASN A 174 10.40 9.16 -13.27
C ASN A 174 9.77 7.76 -13.42
N ASN A 175 8.82 7.41 -12.54
CA ASN A 175 8.17 6.10 -12.58
C ASN A 175 7.38 5.91 -13.89
N LEU A 176 6.65 6.95 -14.33
CA LEU A 176 5.95 6.96 -15.61
C LEU A 176 6.92 6.73 -16.78
N ALA A 177 8.03 7.46 -16.82
CA ALA A 177 9.02 7.32 -17.89
C ALA A 177 9.63 5.91 -17.95
N VAL A 178 9.89 5.30 -16.77
CA VAL A 178 10.38 3.92 -16.68
C VAL A 178 9.34 2.94 -17.22
N ALA A 179 8.08 3.06 -16.79
CA ALA A 179 7.00 2.17 -17.25
C ALA A 179 6.75 2.31 -18.76
N GLU A 180 6.75 3.53 -19.30
CA GLU A 180 6.59 3.79 -20.74
C GLU A 180 7.75 3.19 -21.55
N LYS A 181 8.99 3.33 -21.07
CA LYS A 181 10.16 2.72 -21.72
C LYS A 181 10.04 1.20 -21.77
N MET A 182 9.70 0.56 -20.63
CA MET A 182 9.52 -0.89 -20.56
C MET A 182 8.40 -1.38 -21.50
N LEU A 183 7.30 -0.63 -21.57
CA LEU A 183 6.19 -0.93 -22.46
C LEU A 183 6.61 -0.86 -23.92
N HIS A 184 7.38 0.18 -24.32
CA HIS A 184 7.92 0.33 -25.68
C HIS A 184 8.85 -0.83 -26.05
N GLU A 185 9.85 -1.12 -25.19
CA GLU A 185 10.78 -2.23 -25.41
C GLU A 185 10.09 -3.60 -25.53
N ARG A 186 8.92 -3.76 -24.88
CA ARG A 186 8.17 -5.01 -24.95
C ARG A 186 7.31 -5.14 -26.20
N ARG A 187 6.78 -4.02 -26.71
CA ARG A 187 6.02 -3.98 -27.97
C ARG A 187 6.88 -4.19 -29.21
N ASP A 188 8.17 -3.89 -29.10
CA ASP A 188 9.12 -4.01 -30.21
C ASP A 188 9.76 -5.41 -30.33
N ARG A 189 9.41 -6.33 -29.42
CA ARG A 189 9.87 -7.74 -29.45
C ARG A 189 8.91 -8.67 -30.16
#